data_c70f15732535d9f1d54d3f62750dada2
#
_entry.id   c70f15732535d9f1d54d3f62750dada2
#
_cell.length_a   1.000
_cell.length_b   1.000
_cell.length_c   1.000
_cell.angle_alpha   90.00
_cell.angle_beta   90.00
_cell.angle_gamma   90.00
#
_symmetry.space_group_name_H-M   'P 1'
#
loop_
_entity.id
_entity.type
_entity.pdbx_description
1 polymer ?
#
loop_
_entity_poly.entity_id
_entity_poly.type
_entity_poly.pdbx_seq_one_letter_code
_entity_poly.pdbx_strand_id
1 'polypeptide(L)'
;MPRHLTRWTGALAALVALPALLVVPGSSTASTDRPDSHPGVSGRAAVAPRPLIWDRDFGDPTVVRDGTRWYGAATGFRGRASRSDYDWGYWGRGGDVLNGRPTWAKYAGVWGPEVEQTPTGWVAYFTMPSRGLPHEQDRCIGVATAPDLSSTFTVLGNKPLVCPDYSTTTPAFDQVPGRVGLPRRGVIDPSSYIAPDGRRFLLYRTQGTPSTIRIIRLNGAGTATFGRSRELIRDSGVLENPVMVKHRDWHYLITSRGDYGECRYRTIWRRSHFLKREWQGTRGHALLNRRNTGVCGPGGADYVPATDTFANRMFFHGWVCKGTNLPCYQSYSGHKDYEDVGKRALYAVRLRWTGDGPSIAAFVQGPVPPPPVTETPTPTPTPTPTPTESPTPSPTPTPTPTETTTPTPSPTPTETPTTP
;
A
#
# COMPACT_ATOMS: atom_id res chain seq x y z
N MET A 1 -45.17 -34.74 -43.85
CA MET A 1 -44.64 -35.89 -44.58
C MET A 1 -43.25 -36.20 -44.06
N PRO A 2 -43.03 -37.40 -43.56
CA PRO A 2 -41.75 -37.79 -42.91
C PRO A 2 -40.88 -38.61 -43.84
N ARG A 3 -39.58 -38.65 -43.63
CA ARG A 3 -38.67 -39.75 -44.05
C ARG A 3 -37.38 -39.65 -43.18
N HIS A 4 -37.21 -40.63 -42.34
CA HIS A 4 -36.39 -41.87 -42.25
C HIS A 4 -34.93 -41.61 -41.97
N LEU A 5 -34.50 -41.87 -40.77
CA LEU A 5 -33.77 -42.98 -40.12
C LEU A 5 -32.70 -43.65 -41.02
N THR A 6 -31.45 -43.64 -40.56
CA THR A 6 -30.62 -44.86 -40.55
C THR A 6 -29.62 -44.80 -39.38
N ARG A 7 -29.70 -45.82 -38.52
CA ARG A 7 -28.75 -46.20 -37.47
C ARG A 7 -27.61 -46.97 -38.13
N TRP A 8 -26.40 -46.76 -37.63
CA TRP A 8 -25.36 -47.80 -37.72
C TRP A 8 -24.67 -47.92 -36.39
N THR A 9 -24.79 -49.11 -35.79
CA THR A 9 -24.10 -49.66 -34.64
C THR A 9 -22.83 -50.35 -35.11
N GLY A 10 -21.72 -50.09 -34.49
CA GLY A 10 -20.47 -50.80 -34.68
C GLY A 10 -19.67 -50.81 -33.38
N ALA A 11 -19.81 -51.90 -32.63
CA ALA A 11 -18.97 -52.17 -31.45
C ALA A 11 -17.66 -52.80 -31.89
N LEU A 12 -16.54 -52.24 -31.45
CA LEU A 12 -15.25 -52.93 -31.49
C LEU A 12 -14.63 -52.82 -30.10
N ALA A 13 -14.54 -53.99 -29.45
CA ALA A 13 -13.81 -54.20 -28.21
C ALA A 13 -12.31 -54.25 -28.53
N ALA A 14 -11.52 -53.37 -27.89
CA ALA A 14 -10.07 -53.48 -27.90
C ALA A 14 -9.59 -53.77 -26.45
N LEU A 15 -9.04 -54.95 -26.26
CA LEU A 15 -8.27 -55.30 -25.08
C LEU A 15 -7.02 -54.41 -24.99
N VAL A 16 -6.82 -53.70 -23.90
CA VAL A 16 -5.55 -53.06 -23.60
C VAL A 16 -4.96 -53.72 -22.35
N ALA A 17 -3.80 -54.33 -22.55
CA ALA A 17 -2.97 -54.92 -21.47
C ALA A 17 -2.36 -53.79 -20.62
N LEU A 18 -2.45 -53.92 -19.31
CA LEU A 18 -1.75 -53.07 -18.33
C LEU A 18 -0.26 -53.49 -18.28
N PRO A 19 0.68 -52.56 -18.35
CA PRO A 19 2.03 -52.80 -17.88
C PRO A 19 2.11 -52.50 -16.38
N ALA A 20 2.73 -53.43 -15.61
CA ALA A 20 3.07 -53.28 -14.22
C ALA A 20 4.07 -52.12 -14.01
N LEU A 21 3.72 -51.13 -13.18
CA LEU A 21 4.65 -50.10 -12.73
C LEU A 21 5.54 -50.70 -11.63
N LEU A 22 6.81 -50.80 -11.92
CA LEU A 22 7.88 -50.96 -10.93
C LEU A 22 8.03 -49.63 -10.16
N VAL A 23 7.73 -49.67 -8.86
CA VAL A 23 8.03 -48.59 -7.93
C VAL A 23 9.53 -48.62 -7.61
N VAL A 24 10.25 -47.62 -8.13
CA VAL A 24 11.64 -47.35 -7.71
C VAL A 24 11.60 -46.31 -6.61
N PRO A 25 12.20 -46.51 -5.43
CA PRO A 25 12.26 -45.48 -4.40
C PRO A 25 13.20 -44.34 -4.89
N GLY A 26 12.64 -43.18 -5.18
CA GLY A 26 13.39 -42.00 -5.52
C GLY A 26 14.10 -41.42 -4.31
N SER A 27 15.41 -41.44 -4.36
CA SER A 27 16.29 -40.71 -3.45
C SER A 27 16.07 -39.21 -3.63
N SER A 28 15.58 -38.55 -2.59
CA SER A 28 15.50 -37.07 -2.51
C SER A 28 16.93 -36.52 -2.41
N THR A 29 17.43 -36.04 -3.55
CA THR A 29 18.63 -35.20 -3.54
C THR A 29 18.23 -33.79 -3.12
N ALA A 30 18.69 -33.37 -1.95
CA ALA A 30 18.67 -32.00 -1.50
C ALA A 30 19.44 -31.15 -2.51
N SER A 31 18.75 -30.21 -3.15
CA SER A 31 19.36 -29.21 -4.02
C SER A 31 20.16 -28.24 -3.14
N THR A 32 21.45 -28.44 -3.12
CA THR A 32 22.39 -27.45 -2.58
C THR A 32 22.48 -26.30 -3.57
N ASP A 33 21.92 -25.15 -3.21
CA ASP A 33 22.12 -23.89 -3.90
C ASP A 33 23.62 -23.59 -3.96
N ARG A 34 24.19 -23.83 -5.13
CA ARG A 34 25.55 -23.39 -5.46
C ARG A 34 25.50 -21.87 -5.71
N PRO A 35 26.34 -21.07 -5.06
CA PRO A 35 26.42 -19.65 -5.40
C PRO A 35 27.05 -19.51 -6.79
N ASP A 36 26.26 -19.00 -7.74
CA ASP A 36 26.75 -18.60 -9.07
C ASP A 36 27.78 -17.49 -8.92
N SER A 37 29.04 -17.85 -9.07
CA SER A 37 30.15 -16.94 -9.23
C SER A 37 30.16 -16.39 -10.66
N HIS A 38 29.56 -15.23 -10.88
CA HIS A 38 29.82 -14.44 -12.07
C HIS A 38 31.04 -13.53 -11.87
N PRO A 39 31.96 -13.42 -12.87
CA PRO A 39 33.18 -12.64 -12.75
C PRO A 39 32.88 -11.15 -12.59
N GLY A 40 33.64 -10.55 -11.71
CA GLY A 40 33.49 -9.20 -11.22
C GLY A 40 33.45 -8.12 -12.29
N VAL A 41 32.42 -7.32 -12.19
CA VAL A 41 32.49 -5.92 -12.55
C VAL A 41 32.97 -5.20 -11.28
N SER A 42 34.22 -4.78 -11.28
CA SER A 42 34.78 -3.86 -10.27
C SER A 42 34.12 -2.49 -10.48
N GLY A 43 32.84 -2.38 -10.09
CA GLY A 43 32.08 -1.16 -10.01
C GLY A 43 32.31 -0.57 -8.61
N ARG A 44 32.67 0.69 -8.54
CA ARG A 44 32.60 1.57 -7.38
C ARG A 44 31.41 1.13 -6.54
N ALA A 45 31.60 0.79 -5.27
CA ALA A 45 30.53 0.39 -4.36
C ALA A 45 29.35 1.37 -4.53
N ALA A 46 28.22 0.87 -5.02
CA ALA A 46 27.07 1.72 -5.24
C ALA A 46 26.70 2.33 -3.88
N VAL A 47 26.67 3.66 -3.81
CA VAL A 47 26.29 4.37 -2.59
C VAL A 47 24.90 3.87 -2.19
N ALA A 48 24.76 3.36 -0.97
CA ALA A 48 23.48 2.90 -0.45
C ALA A 48 22.42 3.99 -0.61
N PRO A 49 21.20 3.65 -1.06
CA PRO A 49 20.16 4.66 -1.24
C PRO A 49 19.76 5.27 0.10
N ARG A 50 19.66 6.59 0.15
CA ARG A 50 19.10 7.32 1.27
C ARG A 50 17.64 7.65 0.99
N PRO A 51 16.72 7.40 1.94
CA PRO A 51 15.32 7.72 1.77
C PRO A 51 15.09 9.24 1.70
N LEU A 52 14.06 9.63 0.97
CA LEU A 52 13.60 11.01 0.85
C LEU A 52 12.80 11.44 2.09
N ILE A 53 11.95 10.52 2.59
CA ILE A 53 11.17 10.67 3.82
C ILE A 53 11.41 9.42 4.67
N TRP A 54 11.79 9.59 5.93
CA TRP A 54 12.06 8.48 6.86
C TRP A 54 11.60 8.75 8.29
N ASP A 55 11.20 9.97 8.60
CA ASP A 55 10.75 10.39 9.93
C ASP A 55 9.35 9.83 10.30
N ARG A 56 8.63 9.27 9.33
CA ARG A 56 7.30 8.68 9.48
C ARG A 56 7.06 7.54 8.50
N ASP A 57 5.98 6.77 8.73
CA ASP A 57 5.52 5.78 7.76
C ASP A 57 5.03 6.48 6.49
N PHE A 58 5.59 6.10 5.34
CA PHE A 58 5.24 6.61 4.02
C PHE A 58 5.04 5.45 3.05
N GLY A 59 4.24 4.47 3.46
CA GLY A 59 3.93 3.30 2.67
C GLY A 59 2.90 3.57 1.58
N ASP A 60 3.01 2.85 0.47
CA ASP A 60 2.11 2.93 -0.69
C ASP A 60 1.98 4.38 -1.20
N PRO A 61 3.11 5.02 -1.56
CA PRO A 61 3.12 6.41 -1.97
C PRO A 61 2.39 6.62 -3.29
N THR A 62 1.71 7.75 -3.41
CA THR A 62 1.39 8.42 -4.67
C THR A 62 2.18 9.71 -4.74
N VAL A 63 2.79 10.00 -5.88
CA VAL A 63 3.61 11.20 -6.05
C VAL A 63 3.28 11.86 -7.38
N VAL A 64 2.96 13.13 -7.32
CA VAL A 64 2.70 13.94 -8.50
C VAL A 64 3.60 15.18 -8.53
N ARG A 65 3.76 15.73 -9.71
CA ARG A 65 4.47 16.98 -9.92
C ARG A 65 3.54 18.07 -10.40
N ASP A 66 3.60 19.23 -9.73
CA ASP A 66 2.87 20.44 -10.12
C ASP A 66 3.89 21.56 -10.38
N GLY A 67 4.12 21.84 -11.63
CA GLY A 67 5.17 22.77 -12.06
C GLY A 67 6.56 22.31 -11.55
N THR A 68 7.14 23.09 -10.65
CA THR A 68 8.46 22.79 -10.05
C THR A 68 8.35 22.07 -8.70
N ARG A 69 7.14 21.84 -8.19
CA ARG A 69 6.89 21.26 -6.87
C ARG A 69 6.52 19.79 -6.99
N TRP A 70 6.91 19.02 -5.98
CA TRP A 70 6.46 17.66 -5.78
C TRP A 70 5.40 17.62 -4.69
N TYR A 71 4.41 16.80 -4.88
CA TYR A 71 3.43 16.46 -3.87
C TYR A 71 3.39 14.95 -3.73
N GLY A 72 3.48 14.45 -2.50
CA GLY A 72 3.37 13.03 -2.21
C GLY A 72 2.37 12.79 -1.10
N ALA A 73 1.62 11.72 -1.20
CA ALA A 73 0.78 11.21 -0.14
C ALA A 73 0.98 9.69 0.00
N ALA A 74 0.61 9.14 1.14
CA ALA A 74 0.83 7.74 1.46
C ALA A 74 -0.36 7.15 2.22
N THR A 75 -0.34 5.87 2.53
CA THR A 75 -1.28 5.23 3.45
C THR A 75 -1.43 6.08 4.72
N GLY A 76 -2.68 6.31 5.16
CA GLY A 76 -3.06 7.35 6.11
C GLY A 76 -3.48 8.66 5.44
N PHE A 77 -3.20 8.84 4.17
CA PHE A 77 -3.52 9.97 3.30
C PHE A 77 -3.14 11.32 3.90
N ARG A 78 -1.91 11.40 4.39
CA ARG A 78 -1.29 12.64 4.83
C ARG A 78 -0.33 13.12 3.77
N GLY A 79 -0.59 14.30 3.21
CA GLY A 79 0.21 14.89 2.14
C GLY A 79 1.53 15.47 2.61
N ARG A 80 2.50 15.44 1.75
CA ARG A 80 3.80 16.11 1.84
C ARG A 80 4.12 16.78 0.52
N ALA A 81 4.84 17.88 0.56
CA ALA A 81 5.34 18.51 -0.65
C ALA A 81 6.83 18.81 -0.54
N SER A 82 7.45 18.92 -1.68
CA SER A 82 8.86 19.29 -1.80
C SER A 82 9.06 20.26 -2.97
N ARG A 83 10.01 21.17 -2.83
CA ARG A 83 10.48 22.03 -3.92
C ARG A 83 11.63 21.39 -4.70
N SER A 84 12.21 20.33 -4.18
CA SER A 84 13.32 19.62 -4.80
C SER A 84 13.16 18.11 -4.59
N ASP A 85 13.95 17.30 -5.28
CA ASP A 85 13.92 15.83 -5.18
C ASP A 85 14.19 15.30 -3.76
N TYR A 86 14.76 16.10 -2.85
CA TYR A 86 15.25 15.67 -1.54
C TYR A 86 14.79 16.52 -0.35
N ASP A 87 14.11 17.62 -0.57
CA ASP A 87 13.59 18.48 0.49
C ASP A 87 12.09 18.29 0.65
N TRP A 88 11.68 17.22 1.33
CA TRP A 88 10.30 16.83 1.56
C TRP A 88 9.80 17.35 2.92
N GLY A 89 9.67 18.66 3.02
CA GLY A 89 9.07 19.31 4.17
C GLY A 89 7.56 19.09 4.31
N TYR A 90 6.99 19.68 5.34
CA TYR A 90 5.54 19.83 5.42
C TYR A 90 5.07 20.86 4.43
N TRP A 91 4.06 20.50 3.63
CA TRP A 91 3.35 21.44 2.81
C TRP A 91 1.87 21.44 3.19
N GLY A 92 1.34 22.61 3.56
CA GLY A 92 -0.03 22.75 3.99
C GLY A 92 -0.31 22.24 5.40
N ARG A 93 -1.54 22.33 5.78
CA ARG A 93 -2.04 21.93 7.11
C ARG A 93 -1.67 20.47 7.39
N GLY A 94 -1.05 20.21 8.53
CA GLY A 94 -0.81 18.85 9.05
C GLY A 94 -2.13 18.19 9.46
N GLY A 95 -3.07 18.03 8.51
CA GLY A 95 -4.39 17.46 8.71
C GLY A 95 -4.72 16.43 7.64
N ASP A 96 -5.91 15.85 7.75
CA ASP A 96 -6.44 14.93 6.77
C ASP A 96 -6.53 15.60 5.40
N VAL A 97 -6.04 14.91 4.37
CA VAL A 97 -6.11 15.37 2.98
C VAL A 97 -7.57 15.40 2.50
N LEU A 98 -8.43 14.55 3.07
CA LEU A 98 -9.86 14.50 2.74
C LEU A 98 -10.67 15.44 3.62
N ASN A 99 -11.58 16.20 3.01
CA ASN A 99 -12.61 16.93 3.71
C ASN A 99 -13.75 15.98 4.11
N GLY A 100 -13.59 15.36 5.28
CA GLY A 100 -14.56 14.43 5.84
C GLY A 100 -14.43 12.99 5.32
N ARG A 101 -15.37 12.17 5.77
CA ARG A 101 -15.44 10.74 5.44
C ARG A 101 -16.72 10.45 4.66
N PRO A 102 -16.65 9.59 3.61
CA PRO A 102 -17.85 9.18 2.90
C PRO A 102 -18.80 8.37 3.78
N THR A 103 -20.09 8.53 3.58
CA THR A 103 -21.14 7.86 4.37
C THR A 103 -21.12 6.34 4.26
N TRP A 104 -20.63 5.81 3.15
CA TRP A 104 -20.47 4.37 2.92
C TRP A 104 -19.29 3.75 3.69
N ALA A 105 -18.35 4.57 4.20
CA ALA A 105 -17.15 4.08 4.84
C ALA A 105 -17.33 3.88 6.35
N LYS A 106 -16.69 2.83 6.89
CA LYS A 106 -16.46 2.64 8.34
C LYS A 106 -15.38 3.59 8.83
N TYR A 107 -15.25 3.74 10.14
CA TYR A 107 -14.19 4.54 10.74
C TYR A 107 -12.86 3.77 10.71
N ALA A 108 -11.95 4.16 9.82
CA ALA A 108 -10.58 3.65 9.76
C ALA A 108 -9.73 4.53 8.85
N GLY A 109 -8.40 4.33 8.89
CA GLY A 109 -7.46 5.03 8.03
C GLY A 109 -7.62 4.72 6.55
N VAL A 110 -7.24 5.65 5.71
CA VAL A 110 -7.14 5.49 4.25
C VAL A 110 -5.93 4.62 3.92
N TRP A 111 -6.07 3.71 2.94
CA TRP A 111 -4.94 2.96 2.38
C TRP A 111 -4.76 3.30 0.90
N GLY A 112 -3.49 3.22 0.45
CA GLY A 112 -3.09 3.30 -0.94
C GLY A 112 -3.79 4.45 -1.70
N PRO A 113 -3.53 5.73 -1.33
CA PRO A 113 -4.08 6.84 -2.07
C PRO A 113 -3.44 6.95 -3.46
N GLU A 114 -4.17 7.51 -4.39
CA GLU A 114 -3.68 7.91 -5.70
C GLU A 114 -4.16 9.32 -6.01
N VAL A 115 -3.29 10.18 -6.52
CA VAL A 115 -3.60 11.56 -6.90
C VAL A 115 -3.24 11.78 -8.35
N GLU A 116 -4.12 12.44 -9.12
CA GLU A 116 -3.92 12.69 -10.53
C GLU A 116 -4.42 14.08 -10.92
N GLN A 117 -3.74 14.74 -11.84
CA GLN A 117 -4.18 15.99 -12.41
C GLN A 117 -5.32 15.79 -13.44
N THR A 118 -6.30 16.67 -13.40
CA THR A 118 -7.40 16.72 -14.35
C THR A 118 -7.47 18.11 -15.00
N PRO A 119 -8.24 18.30 -16.07
CA PRO A 119 -8.39 19.62 -16.67
C PRO A 119 -8.98 20.68 -15.74
N THR A 120 -9.65 20.28 -14.66
CA THR A 120 -10.36 21.19 -13.74
C THR A 120 -9.79 21.21 -12.32
N GLY A 121 -8.58 20.66 -12.12
CA GLY A 121 -7.93 20.55 -10.82
C GLY A 121 -7.35 19.17 -10.59
N TRP A 122 -7.58 18.59 -9.41
CA TRP A 122 -6.99 17.32 -8.99
C TRP A 122 -8.06 16.33 -8.54
N VAL A 123 -7.85 15.07 -8.85
CA VAL A 123 -8.67 13.97 -8.37
C VAL A 123 -7.81 13.07 -7.47
N ALA A 124 -8.41 12.59 -6.40
CA ALA A 124 -7.81 11.61 -5.51
C ALA A 124 -8.69 10.36 -5.44
N TYR A 125 -8.06 9.19 -5.56
CA TYR A 125 -8.67 7.90 -5.28
C TYR A 125 -8.10 7.38 -3.96
N PHE A 126 -8.94 6.78 -3.14
CA PHE A 126 -8.54 6.32 -1.81
C PHE A 126 -9.35 5.09 -1.42
N THR A 127 -8.81 4.26 -0.53
CA THR A 127 -9.54 3.09 -0.05
C THR A 127 -9.88 3.20 1.43
N MET A 128 -11.14 2.88 1.74
CA MET A 128 -11.64 2.83 3.11
C MET A 128 -12.48 1.56 3.33
N PRO A 129 -12.53 1.02 4.56
CA PRO A 129 -13.43 -0.09 4.87
C PRO A 129 -14.88 0.28 4.57
N SER A 130 -15.59 -0.60 3.89
CA SER A 130 -16.97 -0.35 3.46
C SER A 130 -18.00 -0.96 4.42
N ARG A 131 -19.05 -0.20 4.74
CA ARG A 131 -20.23 -0.71 5.49
C ARG A 131 -20.96 -1.80 4.74
N GLY A 132 -20.85 -1.82 3.41
CA GLY A 132 -21.51 -2.79 2.53
C GLY A 132 -20.76 -4.13 2.38
N LEU A 133 -19.64 -4.33 3.07
CA LEU A 133 -18.83 -5.55 3.00
C LEU A 133 -18.82 -6.27 4.35
N PRO A 134 -18.74 -7.64 4.34
CA PRO A 134 -18.94 -8.45 5.54
C PRO A 134 -17.84 -8.30 6.58
N HIS A 135 -16.57 -8.14 6.15
CA HIS A 135 -15.45 -8.05 7.08
C HIS A 135 -15.07 -6.60 7.36
N GLU A 136 -14.53 -6.34 8.55
CA GLU A 136 -14.20 -4.99 8.99
C GLU A 136 -13.17 -4.28 8.12
N GLN A 137 -12.17 -5.02 7.65
CA GLN A 137 -11.07 -4.48 6.86
C GLN A 137 -11.29 -4.59 5.34
N ASP A 138 -12.47 -5.03 4.91
CA ASP A 138 -12.80 -5.08 3.48
C ASP A 138 -13.12 -3.69 2.97
N ARG A 139 -12.42 -3.28 1.91
CA ARG A 139 -12.39 -1.91 1.43
C ARG A 139 -13.03 -1.74 0.07
N CYS A 140 -13.50 -0.53 -0.18
CA CYS A 140 -13.89 -0.05 -1.50
C CYS A 140 -13.10 1.22 -1.82
N ILE A 141 -13.04 1.57 -3.10
CA ILE A 141 -12.35 2.75 -3.58
C ILE A 141 -13.35 3.91 -3.64
N GLY A 142 -12.99 5.01 -3.01
CA GLY A 142 -13.68 6.30 -3.10
C GLY A 142 -12.98 7.26 -4.05
N VAL A 143 -13.61 8.39 -4.31
CA VAL A 143 -13.08 9.47 -5.13
C VAL A 143 -13.34 10.82 -4.47
N ALA A 144 -12.39 11.73 -4.58
CA ALA A 144 -12.46 13.09 -4.09
C ALA A 144 -11.78 14.05 -5.07
N THR A 145 -12.12 15.34 -5.03
CA THR A 145 -11.54 16.36 -5.91
C THR A 145 -11.07 17.57 -5.14
N ALA A 146 -10.06 18.26 -5.65
CA ALA A 146 -9.59 19.52 -5.15
C ALA A 146 -9.22 20.48 -6.31
N PRO A 147 -9.35 21.78 -6.14
CA PRO A 147 -8.93 22.76 -7.17
C PRO A 147 -7.41 22.79 -7.32
N ASP A 148 -6.67 22.55 -6.25
CA ASP A 148 -5.21 22.53 -6.18
C ASP A 148 -4.72 21.56 -5.10
N LEU A 149 -3.42 21.25 -5.09
CA LEU A 149 -2.80 20.30 -4.16
C LEU A 149 -2.65 20.86 -2.73
N SER A 150 -2.85 22.15 -2.52
CA SER A 150 -2.83 22.75 -1.17
C SER A 150 -4.18 22.72 -0.48
N SER A 151 -5.23 22.48 -1.25
CA SER A 151 -6.61 22.35 -0.76
C SER A 151 -6.90 20.95 -0.25
N THR A 152 -7.85 20.83 0.66
CA THR A 152 -8.39 19.52 1.05
C THR A 152 -9.27 18.96 -0.08
N PHE A 153 -9.21 17.67 -0.29
CA PHE A 153 -10.00 16.99 -1.31
C PHE A 153 -11.42 16.74 -0.79
N THR A 154 -12.40 17.26 -1.51
CA THR A 154 -13.83 17.06 -1.23
C THR A 154 -14.26 15.68 -1.73
N VAL A 155 -14.73 14.84 -0.82
CA VAL A 155 -15.24 13.49 -1.14
C VAL A 155 -16.49 13.60 -2.01
N LEU A 156 -16.52 12.82 -3.08
CA LEU A 156 -17.65 12.79 -4.02
C LEU A 156 -18.56 11.59 -3.79
N GLY A 157 -19.85 11.85 -3.83
CA GLY A 157 -20.90 10.83 -3.82
C GLY A 157 -21.12 10.14 -2.47
N ASN A 158 -22.25 9.45 -2.38
CA ASN A 158 -22.68 8.67 -1.22
C ASN A 158 -22.42 7.16 -1.38
N LYS A 159 -21.79 6.75 -2.48
CA LYS A 159 -21.38 5.38 -2.80
C LYS A 159 -19.91 5.34 -3.19
N PRO A 160 -19.22 4.21 -3.01
CA PRO A 160 -17.85 4.07 -3.51
C PRO A 160 -17.81 4.15 -5.04
N LEU A 161 -16.67 4.60 -5.58
CA LEU A 161 -16.40 4.62 -7.01
C LEU A 161 -16.26 3.19 -7.57
N VAL A 162 -15.53 2.32 -6.85
CA VAL A 162 -15.34 0.91 -7.18
C VAL A 162 -15.54 0.06 -5.93
N CYS A 163 -16.35 -0.98 -6.07
CA CYS A 163 -16.62 -1.95 -5.02
C CYS A 163 -16.99 -3.30 -5.65
N PRO A 164 -16.85 -4.45 -4.96
CA PRO A 164 -17.38 -5.71 -5.45
C PRO A 164 -18.91 -5.68 -5.66
N ASP A 165 -19.41 -6.44 -6.63
CA ASP A 165 -20.84 -6.52 -7.00
C ASP A 165 -21.75 -6.99 -5.87
N TYR A 166 -21.23 -7.76 -4.94
CA TYR A 166 -21.96 -8.26 -3.76
C TYR A 166 -22.01 -7.28 -2.57
N SER A 167 -21.35 -6.11 -2.68
CA SER A 167 -21.42 -5.08 -1.65
C SER A 167 -22.81 -4.43 -1.64
N THR A 168 -23.39 -4.22 -0.46
CA THR A 168 -24.64 -3.47 -0.32
C THR A 168 -24.50 -1.97 -0.61
N THR A 169 -23.24 -1.48 -0.71
CA THR A 169 -22.93 -0.12 -1.13
C THR A 169 -22.42 -0.04 -2.57
N THR A 170 -22.60 -1.10 -3.36
CA THR A 170 -22.14 -1.18 -4.75
C THR A 170 -22.65 0.01 -5.56
N PRO A 171 -21.78 0.63 -6.38
CA PRO A 171 -22.20 1.61 -7.38
C PRO A 171 -23.17 1.01 -8.39
N ALA A 172 -23.84 1.85 -9.17
CA ALA A 172 -24.90 1.46 -10.09
C ALA A 172 -24.50 0.42 -11.18
N PHE A 173 -23.19 0.19 -11.39
CA PHE A 173 -22.69 -0.75 -12.39
C PHE A 173 -21.87 -1.84 -11.73
N ASP A 174 -22.07 -3.08 -12.16
CA ASP A 174 -21.27 -4.25 -11.80
C ASP A 174 -19.81 -4.02 -12.18
N GLN A 175 -18.97 -3.85 -11.17
CA GLN A 175 -17.58 -3.45 -11.38
C GLN A 175 -16.59 -4.59 -11.16
N VAL A 176 -16.86 -5.45 -10.19
CA VAL A 176 -16.04 -6.64 -9.92
C VAL A 176 -16.95 -7.83 -9.79
N PRO A 177 -16.97 -8.74 -10.78
CA PRO A 177 -17.80 -9.93 -10.70
C PRO A 177 -17.46 -10.78 -9.48
N GLY A 178 -18.44 -10.98 -8.59
CA GLY A 178 -18.24 -11.71 -7.33
C GLY A 178 -18.13 -13.22 -7.45
N ARG A 179 -18.13 -13.79 -8.68
CA ARG A 179 -18.32 -15.24 -8.90
C ARG A 179 -17.16 -15.96 -9.54
N VAL A 180 -16.02 -15.38 -9.70
CA VAL A 180 -14.90 -15.97 -10.50
C VAL A 180 -13.77 -16.53 -9.65
N GLY A 181 -14.08 -17.28 -8.60
CA GLY A 181 -13.06 -17.95 -7.78
C GLY A 181 -12.15 -16.98 -7.03
N LEU A 182 -12.66 -15.80 -6.68
CA LEU A 182 -11.98 -14.83 -5.84
C LEU A 182 -12.56 -14.86 -4.42
N PRO A 183 -11.76 -14.55 -3.39
CA PRO A 183 -12.28 -14.32 -2.05
C PRO A 183 -13.36 -13.23 -2.06
N ARG A 184 -14.41 -13.41 -1.23
CA ARG A 184 -15.41 -12.37 -1.03
C ARG A 184 -14.88 -11.26 -0.12
N ARG A 185 -13.92 -10.51 -0.63
CA ARG A 185 -13.21 -9.42 0.02
C ARG A 185 -13.37 -8.13 -0.80
N GLY A 186 -12.79 -7.05 -0.35
CA GLY A 186 -12.89 -5.75 -1.01
C GLY A 186 -11.95 -5.54 -2.20
N VAL A 187 -11.74 -4.28 -2.53
CA VAL A 187 -10.79 -3.79 -3.54
C VAL A 187 -9.94 -2.66 -2.96
N ILE A 188 -8.66 -2.63 -3.33
CA ILE A 188 -7.68 -1.65 -2.82
C ILE A 188 -6.67 -1.25 -3.90
N ASP A 189 -5.74 -0.39 -3.54
CA ASP A 189 -4.58 0.06 -4.33
C ASP A 189 -5.01 0.65 -5.69
N PRO A 190 -5.82 1.70 -5.70
CA PRO A 190 -6.12 2.41 -6.94
C PRO A 190 -4.86 3.03 -7.51
N SER A 191 -4.74 3.01 -8.83
CA SER A 191 -3.70 3.75 -9.56
C SER A 191 -4.28 4.23 -10.88
N SER A 192 -4.07 5.49 -11.19
CA SER A 192 -4.59 6.11 -12.40
C SER A 192 -3.71 5.81 -13.62
N TYR A 193 -4.32 5.82 -14.79
CA TYR A 193 -3.60 5.71 -16.05
C TYR A 193 -4.31 6.50 -17.15
N ILE A 194 -3.60 7.43 -17.76
CA ILE A 194 -4.06 8.13 -18.98
C ILE A 194 -3.42 7.45 -20.19
N ALA A 195 -4.25 6.87 -21.04
CA ALA A 195 -3.79 6.28 -22.29
C ALA A 195 -3.38 7.38 -23.30
N PRO A 196 -2.57 7.06 -24.32
CA PRO A 196 -2.13 8.03 -25.33
C PRO A 196 -3.27 8.73 -26.09
N ASP A 197 -4.45 8.12 -26.15
CA ASP A 197 -5.66 8.69 -26.74
C ASP A 197 -6.48 9.55 -25.77
N GLY A 198 -5.94 9.89 -24.60
CA GLY A 198 -6.58 10.71 -23.58
C GLY A 198 -7.62 9.97 -22.71
N ARG A 199 -7.92 8.71 -22.99
CA ARG A 199 -8.85 7.94 -22.15
C ARG A 199 -8.24 7.64 -20.79
N ARG A 200 -9.02 7.89 -19.73
CA ARG A 200 -8.62 7.62 -18.35
C ARG A 200 -9.06 6.25 -17.89
N PHE A 201 -8.22 5.61 -17.10
CA PHE A 201 -8.46 4.31 -16.50
C PHE A 201 -8.03 4.33 -15.04
N LEU A 202 -8.66 3.49 -14.23
CA LEU A 202 -8.25 3.15 -12.88
C LEU A 202 -7.85 1.68 -12.85
N LEU A 203 -6.62 1.42 -12.41
CA LEU A 203 -6.16 0.10 -12.04
C LEU A 203 -6.39 -0.08 -10.54
N TYR A 204 -6.57 -1.32 -10.12
CA TYR A 204 -6.73 -1.66 -8.70
C TYR A 204 -6.56 -3.16 -8.49
N ARG A 205 -6.41 -3.58 -7.23
CA ARG A 205 -6.38 -5.02 -6.89
C ARG A 205 -7.63 -5.45 -6.13
N THR A 206 -7.95 -6.76 -6.21
CA THR A 206 -8.89 -7.41 -5.30
C THR A 206 -8.19 -7.83 -4.02
N GLN A 207 -8.80 -7.62 -2.85
CA GLN A 207 -8.27 -8.08 -1.58
C GLN A 207 -8.34 -9.60 -1.44
N GLY A 208 -7.41 -10.15 -0.65
CA GLY A 208 -7.27 -11.58 -0.42
C GLY A 208 -6.43 -12.28 -1.49
N THR A 209 -6.32 -13.60 -1.36
CA THR A 209 -5.60 -14.49 -2.29
C THR A 209 -6.51 -15.64 -2.74
N PRO A 210 -6.53 -15.99 -4.03
CA PRO A 210 -5.78 -15.35 -5.11
C PRO A 210 -6.12 -13.87 -5.26
N SER A 211 -5.13 -13.06 -5.65
CA SER A 211 -5.32 -11.64 -5.94
C SER A 211 -5.38 -11.37 -7.45
N THR A 212 -6.09 -10.32 -7.85
CA THR A 212 -6.12 -9.89 -9.25
C THR A 212 -5.80 -8.41 -9.37
N ILE A 213 -5.10 -8.05 -10.44
CA ILE A 213 -5.05 -6.67 -10.92
C ILE A 213 -6.13 -6.49 -11.96
N ARG A 214 -6.91 -5.44 -11.80
CA ARG A 214 -8.04 -5.10 -12.66
C ARG A 214 -7.90 -3.70 -13.21
N ILE A 215 -8.63 -3.42 -14.29
CA ILE A 215 -8.70 -2.10 -14.91
C ILE A 215 -10.15 -1.76 -15.23
N ILE A 216 -10.54 -0.51 -14.99
CA ILE A 216 -11.84 0.04 -15.36
C ILE A 216 -11.65 1.40 -16.03
N ARG A 217 -12.48 1.73 -17.02
CA ARG A 217 -12.46 3.03 -17.65
C ARG A 217 -13.13 4.07 -16.75
N LEU A 218 -12.58 5.29 -16.74
CA LEU A 218 -13.16 6.45 -16.08
C LEU A 218 -13.74 7.45 -17.11
N ASN A 219 -14.59 8.36 -16.65
CA ASN A 219 -14.98 9.53 -17.41
C ASN A 219 -13.80 10.51 -17.57
N GLY A 220 -13.97 11.57 -18.36
CA GLY A 220 -12.91 12.54 -18.63
C GLY A 220 -12.42 13.29 -17.38
N ALA A 221 -13.28 13.50 -16.39
CA ALA A 221 -12.93 14.12 -15.11
C ALA A 221 -12.31 13.15 -14.09
N GLY A 222 -12.27 11.85 -14.37
CA GLY A 222 -11.78 10.83 -13.42
C GLY A 222 -12.72 10.53 -12.25
N THR A 223 -13.92 11.08 -12.23
CA THR A 223 -14.83 11.07 -11.07
C THR A 223 -15.91 9.97 -11.12
N ALA A 224 -16.03 9.27 -12.24
CA ALA A 224 -17.00 8.20 -12.42
C ALA A 224 -16.44 7.08 -13.29
N THR A 225 -16.87 5.85 -13.03
CA THR A 225 -16.51 4.68 -13.84
C THR A 225 -17.37 4.59 -15.09
N PHE A 226 -16.80 4.00 -16.16
CA PHE A 226 -17.45 3.79 -17.44
C PHE A 226 -17.26 2.37 -17.93
N GLY A 227 -18.35 1.63 -18.04
CA GLY A 227 -18.35 0.24 -18.47
C GLY A 227 -17.91 -0.73 -17.35
N ARG A 228 -17.52 -1.95 -17.75
CA ARG A 228 -17.21 -3.04 -16.82
C ARG A 228 -15.72 -3.12 -16.49
N SER A 229 -15.44 -3.51 -15.27
CA SER A 229 -14.10 -3.90 -14.84
C SER A 229 -13.58 -5.11 -15.60
N ARG A 230 -12.32 -5.09 -15.98
CA ARG A 230 -11.63 -6.21 -16.62
C ARG A 230 -10.44 -6.68 -15.78
N GLU A 231 -10.35 -7.97 -15.57
CA GLU A 231 -9.16 -8.60 -15.00
C GLU A 231 -8.02 -8.54 -16.00
N LEU A 232 -6.86 -8.07 -15.57
CA LEU A 232 -5.63 -8.09 -16.38
C LEU A 232 -4.82 -9.34 -16.07
N ILE A 233 -4.58 -9.58 -14.78
CA ILE A 233 -3.77 -10.70 -14.31
C ILE A 233 -4.26 -11.20 -12.96
N ARG A 234 -4.09 -12.50 -12.72
CA ARG A 234 -4.36 -13.21 -11.47
C ARG A 234 -3.09 -13.88 -10.97
N ASP A 235 -2.84 -13.78 -9.67
CA ASP A 235 -1.74 -14.46 -8.99
C ASP A 235 -2.31 -15.27 -7.80
N SER A 236 -1.78 -16.44 -7.54
CA SER A 236 -2.18 -17.26 -6.38
C SER A 236 -1.78 -16.64 -5.04
N GLY A 237 -0.77 -15.78 -5.04
CA GLY A 237 -0.32 -15.00 -3.88
C GLY A 237 -0.76 -13.54 -3.95
N VAL A 238 -0.07 -12.71 -3.18
CA VAL A 238 -0.28 -11.25 -3.16
C VAL A 238 0.42 -10.61 -4.35
N LEU A 239 -0.38 -9.92 -5.18
CA LEU A 239 0.06 -9.04 -6.25
C LEU A 239 -0.71 -7.73 -6.10
N GLU A 240 -0.01 -6.60 -5.90
CA GLU A 240 -0.63 -5.35 -5.46
C GLU A 240 0.06 -4.10 -6.00
N ASN A 241 -0.46 -2.91 -5.65
CA ASN A 241 0.05 -1.59 -6.06
C ASN A 241 0.35 -1.54 -7.57
N PRO A 242 -0.67 -1.68 -8.44
CA PRO A 242 -0.47 -1.67 -9.88
C PRO A 242 -0.11 -0.27 -10.38
N VAL A 243 0.87 -0.17 -11.26
CA VAL A 243 1.19 1.04 -12.03
C VAL A 243 1.28 0.67 -13.49
N MET A 244 0.62 1.43 -14.36
CA MET A 244 0.66 1.24 -15.81
C MET A 244 1.50 2.32 -16.46
N VAL A 245 2.50 1.91 -17.24
CA VAL A 245 3.35 2.84 -18.00
C VAL A 245 3.32 2.47 -19.47
N LYS A 246 3.06 3.43 -20.34
CA LYS A 246 3.25 3.28 -21.78
C LYS A 246 4.65 3.74 -22.16
N HIS A 247 5.45 2.85 -22.76
CA HIS A 247 6.74 3.21 -23.34
C HIS A 247 6.89 2.57 -24.71
N ARG A 248 7.05 3.40 -25.76
CA ARG A 248 7.00 2.98 -27.16
C ARG A 248 5.75 2.14 -27.45
N ASP A 249 5.90 0.95 -28.02
CA ASP A 249 4.78 0.09 -28.40
C ASP A 249 4.23 -0.78 -27.26
N TRP A 250 4.88 -0.75 -26.07
CA TRP A 250 4.55 -1.61 -24.96
C TRP A 250 3.83 -0.87 -23.84
N HIS A 251 2.85 -1.55 -23.26
CA HIS A 251 2.36 -1.24 -21.92
C HIS A 251 3.16 -2.07 -20.92
N TYR A 252 3.58 -1.43 -19.85
CA TYR A 252 4.27 -2.06 -18.74
C TYR A 252 3.36 -2.00 -17.51
N LEU A 253 3.01 -3.18 -16.99
CA LEU A 253 2.32 -3.32 -15.72
C LEU A 253 3.36 -3.58 -14.65
N ILE A 254 3.55 -2.62 -13.78
CA ILE A 254 4.45 -2.68 -12.63
C ILE A 254 3.60 -2.98 -11.41
N THR A 255 4.03 -3.92 -10.58
CA THR A 255 3.29 -4.37 -9.41
C THR A 255 4.24 -4.75 -8.29
N SER A 256 3.76 -4.72 -7.06
CA SER A 256 4.46 -5.31 -5.92
C SER A 256 4.02 -6.75 -5.71
N ARG A 257 4.92 -7.61 -5.24
CA ARG A 257 4.65 -9.02 -4.99
C ARG A 257 5.22 -9.47 -3.65
N GLY A 258 4.41 -10.22 -2.89
CA GLY A 258 4.77 -10.79 -1.59
C GLY A 258 4.09 -10.06 -0.44
N ASP A 259 4.56 -10.31 0.78
CA ASP A 259 4.09 -9.63 1.98
C ASP A 259 4.90 -8.33 2.19
N TYR A 260 4.21 -7.19 2.29
CA TYR A 260 4.84 -5.88 2.48
C TYR A 260 5.62 -5.78 3.81
N GLY A 261 5.30 -6.60 4.80
CA GLY A 261 6.02 -6.70 6.07
C GLY A 261 7.33 -7.47 5.99
N GLU A 262 7.70 -8.02 4.81
CA GLU A 262 8.90 -8.82 4.63
C GLU A 262 9.91 -8.18 3.70
N CYS A 263 11.22 -8.39 3.97
CA CYS A 263 12.29 -7.95 3.07
C CYS A 263 12.27 -8.64 1.69
N ARG A 264 11.50 -9.73 1.53
CA ARG A 264 11.27 -10.40 0.24
C ARG A 264 10.23 -9.69 -0.64
N TYR A 265 9.46 -8.77 -0.09
CA TYR A 265 8.58 -7.91 -0.85
C TYR A 265 9.37 -7.19 -1.94
N ARG A 266 8.83 -7.11 -3.16
CA ARG A 266 9.56 -6.60 -4.30
C ARG A 266 8.66 -6.05 -5.38
N THR A 267 9.18 -5.10 -6.15
CA THR A 267 8.52 -4.60 -7.37
C THR A 267 8.94 -5.43 -8.58
N ILE A 268 7.96 -5.84 -9.37
CA ILE A 268 8.14 -6.57 -10.62
C ILE A 268 7.41 -5.85 -11.75
N TRP A 269 7.84 -6.09 -12.99
CA TRP A 269 7.16 -5.59 -14.17
C TRP A 269 6.84 -6.72 -15.14
N ARG A 270 5.79 -6.49 -15.94
CA ARG A 270 5.39 -7.29 -17.09
C ARG A 270 5.08 -6.36 -18.25
N ARG A 271 5.06 -6.85 -19.47
CA ARG A 271 4.70 -6.04 -20.62
C ARG A 271 3.73 -6.76 -21.55
N SER A 272 2.87 -5.98 -22.23
CA SER A 272 1.98 -6.39 -23.31
C SER A 272 1.85 -5.26 -24.32
N HIS A 273 1.62 -5.60 -25.58
CA HIS A 273 1.23 -4.62 -26.59
C HIS A 273 -0.17 -4.05 -26.36
N PHE A 274 -1.00 -4.77 -25.63
CA PHE A 274 -2.39 -4.44 -25.40
C PHE A 274 -2.65 -3.97 -23.96
N LEU A 275 -3.37 -2.87 -23.81
CA LEU A 275 -3.71 -2.35 -22.50
C LEU A 275 -4.57 -3.32 -21.68
N LYS A 276 -5.52 -4.02 -22.29
CA LYS A 276 -6.57 -4.77 -21.57
C LYS A 276 -6.52 -6.29 -21.79
N ARG A 277 -5.52 -6.85 -22.43
CA ARG A 277 -5.42 -8.29 -22.72
C ARG A 277 -3.98 -8.74 -22.77
N GLU A 278 -3.79 -10.07 -22.82
CA GLU A 278 -2.49 -10.72 -22.95
C GLU A 278 -1.53 -10.45 -21.78
N TRP A 279 -2.08 -10.31 -20.58
CA TRP A 279 -1.29 -10.16 -19.36
C TRP A 279 -1.10 -11.48 -18.64
N GLN A 280 -2.12 -12.35 -18.63
CA GLN A 280 -2.05 -13.65 -18.00
C GLN A 280 -1.02 -14.52 -18.71
N GLY A 281 -0.14 -15.20 -17.96
CA GLY A 281 0.95 -15.99 -18.51
C GLY A 281 2.21 -15.19 -18.88
N THR A 282 2.17 -13.84 -18.84
CA THR A 282 3.38 -13.04 -19.07
C THR A 282 4.36 -13.22 -17.92
N ARG A 283 5.65 -13.32 -18.26
CA ARG A 283 6.71 -13.43 -17.27
C ARG A 283 6.85 -12.14 -16.47
N GLY A 284 6.92 -12.26 -15.13
CA GLY A 284 7.30 -11.17 -14.26
C GLY A 284 8.82 -11.02 -14.17
N HIS A 285 9.30 -9.80 -14.36
CA HIS A 285 10.72 -9.46 -14.25
C HIS A 285 10.94 -8.60 -13.01
N ALA A 286 12.01 -8.86 -12.26
CA ALA A 286 12.35 -8.06 -11.09
C ALA A 286 12.77 -6.64 -11.51
N LEU A 287 12.18 -5.62 -10.87
CA LEU A 287 12.60 -4.22 -11.02
C LEU A 287 13.32 -3.73 -9.78
N LEU A 288 12.65 -3.81 -8.62
CA LEU A 288 13.21 -3.46 -7.32
C LEU A 288 13.13 -4.67 -6.39
N ASN A 289 14.22 -5.03 -5.78
CA ASN A 289 14.30 -6.04 -4.74
C ASN A 289 15.48 -5.72 -3.80
N ARG A 290 15.56 -6.41 -2.68
CA ARG A 290 16.66 -6.20 -1.72
C ARG A 290 18.06 -6.33 -2.35
N ARG A 291 18.22 -7.26 -3.31
CA ARG A 291 19.54 -7.53 -3.92
C ARG A 291 20.04 -6.36 -4.74
N ASN A 292 19.16 -5.73 -5.55
CA ASN A 292 19.58 -4.65 -6.44
C ASN A 292 19.38 -3.23 -5.89
N THR A 293 18.69 -3.09 -4.75
CA THR A 293 18.46 -1.79 -4.12
C THR A 293 19.18 -1.65 -2.78
N GLY A 294 19.51 -2.75 -2.09
CA GLY A 294 19.95 -2.70 -0.70
C GLY A 294 18.84 -2.35 0.30
N VAL A 295 17.60 -2.18 -0.15
CA VAL A 295 16.44 -1.79 0.66
C VAL A 295 15.63 -3.03 1.05
N CYS A 296 15.16 -3.09 2.29
CA CYS A 296 14.27 -4.16 2.75
C CYS A 296 12.85 -3.91 2.24
N GLY A 297 12.28 -4.86 1.49
CA GLY A 297 10.91 -4.82 1.01
C GLY A 297 10.57 -3.65 0.09
N PRO A 298 11.33 -3.39 -1.00
CA PRO A 298 11.06 -2.27 -1.89
C PRO A 298 9.81 -2.53 -2.75
N GLY A 299 8.74 -1.80 -2.48
CA GLY A 299 7.45 -1.95 -3.16
C GLY A 299 6.52 -0.75 -2.99
N GLY A 300 5.23 -0.94 -3.31
CA GLY A 300 4.26 0.15 -3.32
C GLY A 300 4.71 1.27 -4.27
N ALA A 301 5.11 0.90 -5.49
CA ALA A 301 5.74 1.85 -6.39
C ALA A 301 4.71 2.77 -7.06
N ASP A 302 5.13 4.02 -7.32
CA ASP A 302 4.44 4.98 -8.15
C ASP A 302 5.40 5.57 -9.20
N TYR A 303 4.90 6.03 -10.35
CA TYR A 303 5.73 6.44 -11.47
C TYR A 303 5.34 7.81 -12.00
N VAL A 304 6.27 8.74 -11.95
CA VAL A 304 6.16 10.05 -12.56
C VAL A 304 6.99 10.08 -13.85
N PRO A 305 6.36 10.29 -15.01
CA PRO A 305 7.05 10.29 -16.30
C PRO A 305 8.03 11.46 -16.42
N ALA A 306 9.00 11.32 -17.31
CA ALA A 306 9.89 12.42 -17.67
C ALA A 306 9.12 13.55 -18.38
N THR A 307 9.60 14.78 -18.20
CA THR A 307 9.23 15.93 -19.00
C THR A 307 10.49 16.53 -19.62
N ASP A 308 10.37 17.60 -20.41
CA ASP A 308 11.51 18.29 -21.01
C ASP A 308 12.48 18.85 -19.94
N THR A 309 11.97 19.11 -18.74
CA THR A 309 12.72 19.76 -17.67
C THR A 309 13.22 18.80 -16.58
N PHE A 310 12.75 17.55 -16.53
CA PHE A 310 13.24 16.57 -15.56
C PHE A 310 13.15 15.14 -16.07
N ALA A 311 14.02 14.27 -15.52
CA ALA A 311 14.01 12.84 -15.81
C ALA A 311 12.90 12.13 -15.01
N ASN A 312 12.40 11.00 -15.55
CA ASN A 312 11.42 10.18 -14.85
C ASN A 312 11.86 9.79 -13.44
N ARG A 313 10.89 9.52 -12.59
CA ARG A 313 11.09 8.99 -11.23
C ARG A 313 10.14 7.82 -10.99
N MET A 314 10.64 6.80 -10.33
CA MET A 314 9.82 5.81 -9.66
C MET A 314 10.02 5.98 -8.17
N PHE A 315 8.96 6.32 -7.47
CA PHE A 315 8.90 6.38 -6.03
C PHE A 315 8.46 5.03 -5.48
N PHE A 316 8.94 4.65 -4.31
CA PHE A 316 8.59 3.38 -3.68
C PHE A 316 8.88 3.44 -2.19
N HIS A 317 8.23 2.59 -1.42
CA HIS A 317 8.56 2.46 -0.02
C HIS A 317 9.56 1.34 0.23
N GLY A 318 10.24 1.42 1.38
CA GLY A 318 11.07 0.37 1.91
C GLY A 318 11.34 0.59 3.38
N TRP A 319 11.65 -0.47 4.12
CA TRP A 319 11.78 -0.40 5.57
C TRP A 319 13.08 0.20 6.02
N VAL A 320 13.01 1.14 6.96
CA VAL A 320 14.11 1.65 7.77
C VAL A 320 13.90 1.24 9.22
N CYS A 321 14.99 0.98 9.96
CA CYS A 321 14.90 0.62 11.36
C CYS A 321 14.46 1.82 12.21
N LYS A 322 13.75 1.51 13.32
CA LYS A 322 13.25 2.52 14.25
C LYS A 322 14.36 3.48 14.69
N GLY A 323 14.05 4.77 14.63
CA GLY A 323 14.99 5.83 15.03
C GLY A 323 16.16 6.07 14.07
N THR A 324 16.17 5.40 12.91
CA THR A 324 17.22 5.56 11.91
C THR A 324 16.63 5.81 10.51
N ASN A 325 17.48 6.24 9.59
CA ASN A 325 17.20 6.28 8.16
C ASN A 325 17.91 5.15 7.40
N LEU A 326 18.46 4.16 8.11
CA LEU A 326 19.16 3.04 7.52
C LEU A 326 18.19 1.90 7.21
N PRO A 327 18.40 1.17 6.12
CA PRO A 327 17.59 0.02 5.77
C PRO A 327 17.55 -1.00 6.91
N CYS A 328 16.36 -1.45 7.27
CA CYS A 328 16.17 -2.50 8.27
C CYS A 328 15.99 -3.83 7.58
N TYR A 329 16.78 -4.82 7.98
CA TYR A 329 16.81 -6.14 7.36
C TYR A 329 16.03 -7.20 8.14
N GLN A 330 15.34 -6.80 9.19
CA GLN A 330 14.46 -7.69 9.92
C GLN A 330 13.12 -7.86 9.19
N SER A 331 12.55 -9.05 9.29
CA SER A 331 11.17 -9.29 8.84
C SER A 331 10.21 -8.69 9.87
N TYR A 332 9.19 -8.00 9.39
CA TYR A 332 8.13 -7.41 10.21
C TYR A 332 6.89 -8.29 10.26
N SER A 333 6.85 -9.33 9.46
CA SER A 333 5.76 -10.30 9.42
C SER A 333 5.58 -10.96 10.79
N GLY A 334 4.40 -10.80 11.38
CA GLY A 334 4.07 -11.34 12.70
C GLY A 334 4.35 -10.42 13.90
N HIS A 335 4.95 -9.25 13.72
CA HIS A 335 5.04 -8.25 14.77
C HIS A 335 3.71 -7.49 14.91
N LYS A 336 3.19 -7.38 16.15
CA LYS A 336 1.92 -6.69 16.42
C LYS A 336 2.00 -5.19 16.17
N ASP A 337 3.19 -4.61 16.38
CA ASP A 337 3.45 -3.19 16.29
C ASP A 337 4.62 -2.94 15.33
N TYR A 338 4.32 -2.71 14.06
CA TYR A 338 5.31 -2.34 13.04
C TYR A 338 6.16 -1.13 13.46
N GLU A 339 5.55 -0.20 14.19
CA GLU A 339 6.20 1.01 14.70
C GLU A 339 7.33 0.73 15.69
N ASP A 340 7.31 -0.44 16.36
CA ASP A 340 8.37 -0.83 17.28
C ASP A 340 9.65 -1.30 16.57
N VAL A 341 9.52 -1.75 15.34
CA VAL A 341 10.64 -2.31 14.56
C VAL A 341 11.17 -1.29 13.55
N GLY A 342 10.30 -0.53 12.90
CA GLY A 342 10.69 0.44 11.88
C GLY A 342 9.52 1.14 11.21
N LYS A 343 9.82 1.80 10.08
CA LYS A 343 8.85 2.53 9.26
C LYS A 343 9.12 2.27 7.79
N ARG A 344 8.08 2.37 6.97
CA ARG A 344 8.24 2.40 5.52
C ARG A 344 8.66 3.81 5.12
N ALA A 345 9.88 3.95 4.66
CA ALA A 345 10.43 5.21 4.20
C ALA A 345 10.19 5.40 2.71
N LEU A 346 10.12 6.63 2.22
CA LEU A 346 10.01 6.94 0.81
C LEU A 346 11.40 6.97 0.17
N TYR A 347 11.55 6.22 -0.92
CA TYR A 347 12.72 6.21 -1.79
C TYR A 347 12.32 6.61 -3.21
N ALA A 348 13.31 6.98 -4.03
CA ALA A 348 13.10 7.17 -5.46
C ALA A 348 14.30 6.73 -6.29
N VAL A 349 13.99 6.27 -7.52
CA VAL A 349 14.98 5.95 -8.56
C VAL A 349 14.60 6.61 -9.88
N ARG A 350 15.60 6.88 -10.69
CA ARG A 350 15.44 7.12 -12.12
C ARG A 350 15.44 5.80 -12.85
N LEU A 351 14.51 5.61 -13.80
CA LEU A 351 14.50 4.44 -14.64
C LEU A 351 15.16 4.73 -15.98
N ARG A 352 15.91 3.76 -16.48
CA ARG A 352 16.36 3.66 -17.85
C ARG A 352 15.50 2.65 -18.58
N TRP A 353 15.01 3.04 -19.73
CA TRP A 353 14.22 2.18 -20.61
C TRP A 353 15.10 1.62 -21.73
N THR A 354 15.15 0.31 -21.86
CA THR A 354 15.88 -0.41 -22.90
C THR A 354 14.92 -1.33 -23.68
N GLY A 355 15.43 -2.00 -24.70
CA GLY A 355 14.64 -3.03 -25.40
C GLY A 355 14.19 -4.19 -24.51
N ASP A 356 14.94 -4.45 -23.42
CA ASP A 356 14.64 -5.50 -22.45
C ASP A 356 13.63 -5.06 -21.38
N GLY A 357 13.36 -3.75 -21.29
CA GLY A 357 12.42 -3.16 -20.35
C GLY A 357 13.06 -2.13 -19.39
N PRO A 358 12.34 -1.75 -18.31
CA PRO A 358 12.83 -0.79 -17.35
C PRO A 358 13.89 -1.40 -16.42
N SER A 359 14.90 -0.58 -16.09
CA SER A 359 15.93 -0.90 -15.11
C SER A 359 16.31 0.34 -14.30
N ILE A 360 16.94 0.16 -13.13
CA ILE A 360 17.43 1.25 -12.30
C ILE A 360 18.58 1.95 -13.03
N ALA A 361 18.46 3.25 -13.26
CA ALA A 361 19.54 4.08 -13.78
C ALA A 361 20.35 4.71 -12.66
N ALA A 362 19.67 5.25 -11.64
CA ALA A 362 20.30 5.87 -10.47
C ALA A 362 19.27 6.01 -9.34
N PHE A 363 19.76 6.02 -8.10
CA PHE A 363 18.96 6.43 -6.96
C PHE A 363 18.90 7.96 -6.85
N VAL A 364 17.75 8.48 -6.47
CA VAL A 364 17.62 9.85 -5.99
C VAL A 364 17.95 9.81 -4.49
N GLN A 365 19.01 10.52 -4.11
CA GLN A 365 19.49 10.48 -2.74
C GLN A 365 18.74 11.47 -1.86
N GLY A 366 18.17 11.01 -0.76
CA GLY A 366 17.62 11.87 0.28
C GLY A 366 18.68 12.65 1.05
N PRO A 367 18.26 13.50 1.99
CA PRO A 367 19.16 14.32 2.79
C PRO A 367 20.16 13.47 3.57
N VAL A 368 21.34 14.03 3.80
CA VAL A 368 22.31 13.42 4.74
C VAL A 368 21.72 13.61 6.15
N PRO A 369 21.63 12.56 6.97
CA PRO A 369 21.20 12.73 8.34
C PRO A 369 22.13 13.72 9.06
N PRO A 370 21.60 14.52 9.99
CA PRO A 370 22.46 15.24 10.89
C PRO A 370 23.38 14.23 11.62
N PRO A 371 24.62 14.60 11.93
CA PRO A 371 25.49 13.74 12.74
C PRO A 371 24.74 13.37 14.01
N PRO A 372 24.96 12.15 14.55
CA PRO A 372 24.37 11.76 15.82
C PRO A 372 24.66 12.89 16.82
N VAL A 373 23.60 13.39 17.47
CA VAL A 373 23.79 14.34 18.57
C VAL A 373 24.60 13.56 19.58
N THR A 374 25.87 13.89 19.73
CA THR A 374 26.68 13.38 20.82
C THR A 374 25.99 13.91 22.07
N GLU A 375 25.28 13.05 22.78
CA GLU A 375 24.68 13.45 24.05
C GLU A 375 25.82 14.02 24.87
N THR A 376 25.75 15.33 25.11
CA THR A 376 26.65 15.95 26.08
C THR A 376 26.41 15.19 27.38
N PRO A 377 27.43 14.58 27.98
CA PRO A 377 27.22 13.81 29.21
C PRO A 377 26.44 14.68 30.15
N THR A 378 25.27 14.22 30.57
CA THR A 378 24.47 14.87 31.57
C THR A 378 25.39 15.14 32.77
N PRO A 379 25.57 16.39 33.22
CA PRO A 379 26.44 16.66 34.38
C PRO A 379 26.01 15.75 35.50
N THR A 380 26.95 14.95 35.97
CA THR A 380 26.74 14.10 37.17
C THR A 380 26.15 14.98 38.25
N PRO A 381 24.98 14.62 38.79
CA PRO A 381 24.37 15.45 39.85
C PRO A 381 25.39 15.62 40.96
N THR A 382 25.71 16.89 41.28
CA THR A 382 26.53 17.23 42.43
C THR A 382 25.86 16.61 43.63
N PRO A 383 26.59 15.84 44.46
CA PRO A 383 25.98 15.21 45.63
C PRO A 383 25.30 16.29 46.49
N THR A 384 24.02 16.16 46.67
CA THR A 384 23.23 17.03 47.57
C THR A 384 23.84 16.88 48.96
N PRO A 385 24.21 17.98 49.66
CA PRO A 385 24.73 17.87 51.00
C PRO A 385 23.72 17.12 51.87
N THR A 386 24.21 16.10 52.57
CA THR A 386 23.42 15.32 53.53
C THR A 386 22.82 16.27 54.55
N PRO A 387 21.51 16.26 54.77
CA PRO A 387 20.90 17.13 55.79
C PRO A 387 21.49 16.77 57.12
N THR A 388 22.05 17.77 57.80
CA THR A 388 22.45 17.66 59.20
C THR A 388 21.20 17.40 60.04
N GLU A 389 21.18 16.30 60.77
CA GLU A 389 20.07 15.94 61.65
C GLU A 389 19.70 17.10 62.55
N SER A 390 18.46 17.60 62.46
CA SER A 390 17.86 18.56 63.33
C SER A 390 17.45 17.83 64.58
N PRO A 391 17.64 18.44 65.81
CA PRO A 391 17.33 17.76 67.04
C PRO A 391 15.84 17.42 67.16
N THR A 392 15.57 16.17 67.54
CA THR A 392 14.26 15.58 67.76
C THR A 392 13.39 16.47 68.67
N PRO A 393 12.21 16.91 68.20
CA PRO A 393 11.28 17.63 69.10
C PRO A 393 10.64 16.67 70.10
N SER A 394 10.51 17.16 71.32
CA SER A 394 9.85 16.51 72.45
C SER A 394 8.39 16.16 72.17
N PRO A 395 7.87 15.05 72.69
CA PRO A 395 6.53 14.57 72.26
C PRO A 395 5.44 15.52 72.80
N THR A 396 4.58 15.95 71.86
CA THR A 396 3.36 16.71 72.14
C THR A 396 2.27 15.75 72.65
N PRO A 397 1.47 16.13 73.64
CA PRO A 397 0.43 15.27 74.24
C PRO A 397 -0.69 14.96 73.20
N THR A 398 -1.10 13.70 73.18
CA THR A 398 -2.16 13.14 72.38
C THR A 398 -3.52 13.76 72.64
N PRO A 399 -4.26 14.31 71.73
CA PRO A 399 -5.64 14.75 71.94
C PRO A 399 -6.60 13.56 72.07
N THR A 400 -7.54 13.73 73.00
CA THR A 400 -8.64 12.82 73.30
C THR A 400 -9.59 12.67 72.06
N PRO A 401 -10.09 11.49 71.73
CA PRO A 401 -10.99 11.33 70.63
C PRO A 401 -12.35 11.98 70.82
N THR A 402 -12.74 12.80 69.86
CA THR A 402 -14.09 13.38 69.74
C THR A 402 -14.99 12.40 68.98
N GLU A 403 -16.13 12.08 69.56
CA GLU A 403 -17.14 11.20 68.97
C GLU A 403 -17.67 11.77 67.64
N THR A 404 -17.59 10.94 66.63
CA THR A 404 -18.15 11.23 65.28
C THR A 404 -19.60 10.78 65.25
N THR A 405 -20.51 11.72 65.11
CA THR A 405 -21.93 11.47 64.86
C THR A 405 -22.14 10.98 63.40
N THR A 406 -22.79 9.84 63.26
CA THR A 406 -23.17 9.22 61.98
C THR A 406 -24.25 10.05 61.25
N PRO A 407 -24.10 10.38 59.97
CA PRO A 407 -25.17 11.05 59.23
C PRO A 407 -26.28 10.09 58.83
N THR A 408 -27.51 10.54 58.99
CA THR A 408 -28.77 9.90 58.60
C THR A 408 -28.89 9.79 57.09
N PRO A 409 -29.38 8.68 56.53
CA PRO A 409 -29.56 8.54 55.09
C PRO A 409 -30.74 9.37 54.56
N SER A 410 -30.50 10.02 53.42
CA SER A 410 -31.49 10.82 52.67
C SER A 410 -32.47 9.89 51.89
N PRO A 411 -33.74 10.27 51.75
CA PRO A 411 -34.76 9.42 51.13
C PRO A 411 -34.60 9.36 49.60
N THR A 412 -34.87 8.16 49.04
CA THR A 412 -34.93 7.83 47.63
C THR A 412 -36.12 8.54 46.98
N PRO A 413 -36.00 9.08 45.77
CA PRO A 413 -37.13 9.62 45.02
C PRO A 413 -38.03 8.50 44.43
N THR A 414 -39.32 8.65 44.61
CA THR A 414 -40.41 7.83 44.12
C THR A 414 -40.59 8.06 42.61
N GLU A 415 -40.55 7.01 41.82
CA GLU A 415 -40.95 7.04 40.42
C GLU A 415 -42.46 7.19 40.27
N THR A 416 -42.88 8.07 39.35
CA THR A 416 -44.26 8.27 38.95
C THR A 416 -44.58 7.40 37.71
N PRO A 417 -45.63 6.60 37.69
CA PRO A 417 -45.97 5.80 36.52
C PRO A 417 -46.73 6.63 35.50
N THR A 418 -46.28 6.52 34.23
CA THR A 418 -47.07 6.97 33.04
C THR A 418 -47.73 5.78 32.38
N THR A 419 -49.03 5.84 32.27
CA THR A 419 -49.91 4.98 31.45
C THR A 419 -50.79 5.89 30.60
N PRO A 420 -51.44 5.37 29.52
CA PRO A 420 -51.03 4.44 28.44
C PRO A 420 -50.69 5.15 27.13
#